data_4e5d741b26130b561461fe7c5371f854
#
_entry.id   4e5d741b26130b561461fe7c5371f854
#
_cell.length_a   1.000
_cell.length_b   1.000
_cell.length_c   1.000
_cell.angle_alpha   90.00
_cell.angle_beta   90.00
_cell.angle_gamma   90.00
#
_symmetry.space_group_name_H-M   'P 1'
#
loop_
_entity.id
_entity.type
_entity.pdbx_description
1 polymer ?
#
loop_
_entity_poly.entity_id
_entity_poly.type
_entity_poly.pdbx_seq_one_letter_code
_entity_poly.pdbx_strand_id
1 'polypeptide(L)'
;ETKRLTGYNCFKGMAGKKRAGYAHEDTTWVTFHPYSGSNGDDIQKFITAETFEELELFNIAINRADYLTFVNSIGMNQDQIDEQVNNKFDLSELEIDCVYVADSKINGKGLFSYRDFDADEIVCLARDGNKRTLAGRYTNHALQPNSEIVFISDEWQLKTLSPIFEGEEFTISYRDILKSRLIRGDLCQE
;
A
#
# COMPACT_ATOMS: atom_id res chain seq x y z
N GLU A 1 4.52 -17.07 -5.95
CA GLU A 1 5.85 -17.67 -5.71
C GLU A 1 5.68 -19.00 -4.97
N THR A 2 6.31 -20.06 -5.47
CA THR A 2 6.31 -21.37 -4.81
C THR A 2 7.63 -21.54 -4.07
N LYS A 3 7.59 -21.77 -2.76
CA LYS A 3 8.79 -21.98 -1.94
C LYS A 3 8.70 -23.33 -1.25
N ARG A 4 9.75 -24.17 -1.40
CA ARG A 4 9.90 -25.39 -0.61
C ARG A 4 10.51 -25.07 0.74
N LEU A 5 9.87 -25.49 1.81
CA LEU A 5 10.34 -25.37 3.19
C LEU A 5 10.78 -26.74 3.69
N THR A 6 11.92 -26.82 4.35
CA THR A 6 12.46 -28.05 4.96
C THR A 6 12.88 -27.75 6.38
N GLY A 7 12.65 -28.70 7.31
CA GLY A 7 12.95 -28.53 8.72
C GLY A 7 12.03 -27.49 9.40
N TYR A 8 12.48 -26.93 10.52
CA TYR A 8 11.73 -25.92 11.25
C TYR A 8 11.79 -24.57 10.55
N ASN A 9 10.61 -23.99 10.28
CA ASN A 9 10.46 -22.67 9.71
C ASN A 9 9.45 -21.86 10.51
N CYS A 10 9.76 -20.59 10.75
CA CYS A 10 8.85 -19.63 11.36
C CYS A 10 8.78 -18.37 10.48
N PHE A 11 7.58 -17.92 10.16
CA PHE A 11 7.39 -16.69 9.39
C PHE A 11 6.11 -15.98 9.79
N LYS A 12 6.12 -14.66 9.70
CA LYS A 12 4.95 -13.83 9.94
C LYS A 12 4.04 -13.89 8.71
N GLY A 13 2.79 -14.28 8.91
CA GLY A 13 1.71 -14.12 7.93
C GLY A 13 1.24 -12.67 7.91
N MET A 14 1.09 -12.11 6.72
CA MET A 14 0.48 -10.79 6.55
C MET A 14 -1.03 -10.96 6.38
N ALA A 15 -1.82 -10.02 6.92
CA ALA A 15 -3.27 -10.02 6.72
C ALA A 15 -3.61 -9.99 5.22
N GLY A 16 -4.70 -10.66 4.84
CA GLY A 16 -5.17 -10.70 3.44
C GLY A 16 -4.40 -11.63 2.50
N LYS A 17 -3.27 -12.23 2.94
CA LYS A 17 -2.55 -13.19 2.10
C LYS A 17 -3.05 -14.62 2.32
N LYS A 18 -3.56 -15.24 1.26
CA LYS A 18 -3.86 -16.67 1.25
C LYS A 18 -2.61 -17.46 0.89
N ARG A 19 -2.43 -18.60 1.56
CA ARG A 19 -1.35 -19.54 1.28
C ARG A 19 -1.94 -20.93 1.17
N ALA A 20 -1.51 -21.68 0.16
CA ALA A 20 -1.75 -23.11 0.07
C ALA A 20 -0.41 -23.83 0.20
N GLY A 21 -0.38 -24.90 0.96
CA GLY A 21 0.81 -25.74 1.14
C GLY A 21 0.50 -27.17 0.80
N TYR A 22 1.45 -27.86 0.20
CA TYR A 22 1.44 -29.30 0.02
C TYR A 22 2.50 -29.92 0.93
N ALA A 23 2.08 -30.80 1.83
CA ALA A 23 2.98 -31.52 2.70
C ALA A 23 3.47 -32.78 1.97
N HIS A 24 4.80 -32.91 1.83
CA HIS A 24 5.44 -34.10 1.27
C HIS A 24 5.68 -35.19 2.30
N GLU A 25 5.66 -34.81 3.59
CA GLU A 25 5.89 -35.67 4.75
C GLU A 25 4.97 -35.19 5.87
N ASP A 26 4.89 -35.96 6.97
CA ASP A 26 4.14 -35.55 8.15
C ASP A 26 4.61 -34.17 8.63
N THR A 27 3.70 -33.23 8.67
CA THR A 27 3.98 -31.81 8.94
C THR A 27 3.06 -31.30 10.02
N THR A 28 3.63 -30.65 11.04
CA THR A 28 2.87 -29.95 12.07
C THR A 28 2.89 -28.44 11.78
N TRP A 29 1.72 -27.86 11.65
CA TRP A 29 1.54 -26.40 11.53
C TRP A 29 1.02 -25.84 12.85
N VAL A 30 1.72 -24.81 13.36
CA VAL A 30 1.26 -24.05 14.53
C VAL A 30 1.10 -22.60 14.12
N THR A 31 -0.08 -22.03 14.33
CA THR A 31 -0.36 -20.63 14.03
C THR A 31 -0.62 -19.87 15.34
N PHE A 32 -0.04 -18.68 15.43
CA PHE A 32 -0.24 -17.76 16.54
C PHE A 32 -0.96 -16.52 16.06
N HIS A 33 -2.08 -16.18 16.65
CA HIS A 33 -2.86 -14.99 16.34
C HIS A 33 -2.97 -14.11 17.59
N PRO A 34 -2.64 -12.81 17.51
CA PRO A 34 -2.95 -11.89 18.60
C PRO A 34 -4.47 -11.75 18.71
N TYR A 35 -5.00 -11.98 19.89
CA TYR A 35 -6.42 -11.88 20.18
C TYR A 35 -6.63 -11.21 21.53
N SER A 36 -7.42 -10.14 21.56
CA SER A 36 -7.71 -9.35 22.76
C SER A 36 -9.08 -9.66 23.38
N GLY A 37 -9.85 -10.58 22.79
CA GLY A 37 -11.16 -10.99 23.31
C GLY A 37 -11.05 -11.99 24.46
N SER A 38 -12.13 -12.13 25.24
CA SER A 38 -12.21 -13.01 26.40
C SER A 38 -12.81 -14.39 26.09
N ASN A 39 -13.41 -14.59 24.92
CA ASN A 39 -14.08 -15.82 24.54
C ASN A 39 -13.37 -16.50 23.36
N GLY A 40 -12.89 -17.74 23.56
CA GLY A 40 -12.19 -18.51 22.54
C GLY A 40 -13.06 -18.85 21.31
N ASP A 41 -14.38 -18.94 21.47
CA ASP A 41 -15.29 -19.26 20.37
C ASP A 41 -15.40 -18.14 19.33
N ASP A 42 -15.03 -16.91 19.69
CA ASP A 42 -15.03 -15.77 18.78
C ASP A 42 -13.71 -15.59 18.01
N ILE A 43 -12.67 -16.35 18.37
CA ILE A 43 -11.35 -16.25 17.72
C ILE A 43 -11.46 -16.51 16.22
N GLN A 44 -12.21 -17.53 15.81
CA GLN A 44 -12.34 -17.88 14.41
C GLN A 44 -12.94 -16.73 13.60
N LYS A 45 -13.99 -16.09 14.08
CA LYS A 45 -14.61 -14.92 13.42
C LYS A 45 -13.67 -13.73 13.36
N PHE A 46 -12.80 -13.58 14.36
CA PHE A 46 -11.83 -12.48 14.41
C PHE A 46 -10.67 -12.66 13.43
N ILE A 47 -10.23 -13.90 13.18
CA ILE A 47 -9.03 -14.20 12.38
C ILE A 47 -9.33 -14.64 10.94
N THR A 48 -10.60 -14.87 10.60
CA THR A 48 -11.03 -15.32 9.27
C THR A 48 -12.04 -14.36 8.67
N ALA A 49 -12.00 -14.20 7.35
CA ALA A 49 -13.08 -13.65 6.55
C ALA A 49 -13.76 -14.80 5.79
N GLU A 50 -15.08 -14.87 5.80
CA GLU A 50 -15.84 -15.94 5.14
C GLU A 50 -15.83 -15.73 3.62
N THR A 51 -15.87 -14.48 3.17
CA THR A 51 -15.89 -14.12 1.76
C THR A 51 -14.74 -13.17 1.37
N PHE A 52 -14.52 -13.01 0.07
CA PHE A 52 -13.59 -12.01 -0.44
C PHE A 52 -14.06 -10.59 -0.16
N GLU A 53 -15.35 -10.35 -0.25
CA GLU A 53 -15.97 -9.05 0.01
C GLU A 53 -15.75 -8.61 1.46
N GLU A 54 -15.90 -9.52 2.42
CA GLU A 54 -15.60 -9.24 3.85
C GLU A 54 -14.12 -8.90 4.04
N LEU A 55 -13.21 -9.65 3.41
CA LEU A 55 -11.79 -9.38 3.48
C LEU A 55 -11.45 -8.01 2.88
N GLU A 56 -12.07 -7.66 1.76
CA GLU A 56 -11.88 -6.37 1.10
C GLU A 56 -12.37 -5.21 1.97
N LEU A 57 -13.57 -5.32 2.54
CA LEU A 57 -14.12 -4.33 3.48
C LEU A 57 -13.25 -4.18 4.73
N PHE A 58 -12.72 -5.26 5.25
CA PHE A 58 -11.81 -5.24 6.39
C PHE A 58 -10.49 -4.51 6.04
N ASN A 59 -9.91 -4.79 4.88
CA ASN A 59 -8.70 -4.10 4.41
C ASN A 59 -8.93 -2.61 4.20
N ILE A 60 -10.07 -2.21 3.64
CA ILE A 60 -10.46 -0.81 3.48
C ILE A 60 -10.57 -0.14 4.86
N ALA A 61 -11.22 -0.77 5.82
CA ALA A 61 -11.39 -0.23 7.18
C ALA A 61 -10.04 -0.04 7.89
N ILE A 62 -9.14 -1.02 7.80
CA ILE A 62 -7.80 -0.94 8.40
C ILE A 62 -6.98 0.17 7.75
N ASN A 63 -6.96 0.26 6.42
CA ASN A 63 -6.23 1.29 5.71
C ASN A 63 -6.74 2.69 6.08
N ARG A 64 -8.07 2.84 6.19
CA ARG A 64 -8.67 4.10 6.63
C ARG A 64 -8.31 4.47 8.07
N ALA A 65 -8.32 3.52 8.99
CA ALA A 65 -7.94 3.74 10.38
C ALA A 65 -6.45 4.13 10.51
N ASP A 66 -5.57 3.48 9.76
CA ASP A 66 -4.16 3.83 9.73
C ASP A 66 -3.92 5.21 9.12
N TYR A 67 -4.61 5.54 8.02
CA TYR A 67 -4.57 6.87 7.41
C TYR A 67 -5.01 7.96 8.39
N LEU A 68 -6.12 7.79 9.10
CA LEU A 68 -6.58 8.76 10.10
C LEU A 68 -5.58 8.93 11.25
N THR A 69 -4.96 7.84 11.69
CA THR A 69 -3.91 7.88 12.70
C THR A 69 -2.69 8.66 12.20
N PHE A 70 -2.31 8.48 10.93
CA PHE A 70 -1.25 9.23 10.30
C PHE A 70 -1.58 10.72 10.21
N VAL A 71 -2.75 11.09 9.69
CA VAL A 71 -3.20 12.48 9.56
C VAL A 71 -3.19 13.19 10.92
N ASN A 72 -3.74 12.54 11.96
CA ASN A 72 -3.71 13.08 13.32
C ASN A 72 -2.27 13.28 13.84
N SER A 73 -1.35 12.40 13.48
CA SER A 73 0.05 12.49 13.93
C SER A 73 0.82 13.66 13.32
N ILE A 74 0.41 14.14 12.14
CA ILE A 74 1.02 15.30 11.46
C ILE A 74 0.26 16.60 11.75
N GLY A 75 -0.84 16.55 12.53
CA GLY A 75 -1.60 17.72 12.95
C GLY A 75 -2.39 18.41 11.84
N MET A 76 -2.63 17.74 10.70
CA MET A 76 -3.48 18.27 9.62
C MET A 76 -4.96 17.95 9.87
N ASN A 77 -5.81 18.87 9.47
CA ASN A 77 -7.25 18.65 9.40
C ASN A 77 -7.70 18.31 7.98
N GLN A 78 -8.95 17.87 7.81
CA GLN A 78 -9.47 17.43 6.51
C GLN A 78 -9.46 18.55 5.46
N ASP A 79 -9.78 19.79 5.85
CA ASP A 79 -9.81 20.94 4.92
C ASP A 79 -8.42 21.22 4.35
N GLN A 80 -7.38 21.16 5.19
CA GLN A 80 -5.99 21.33 4.75
C GLN A 80 -5.55 20.20 3.80
N ILE A 81 -5.99 18.97 4.06
CA ILE A 81 -5.73 17.83 3.17
C ILE A 81 -6.44 18.04 1.84
N ASP A 82 -7.72 18.42 1.86
CA ASP A 82 -8.51 18.63 0.66
C ASP A 82 -7.95 19.78 -0.19
N GLU A 83 -7.45 20.83 0.43
CA GLU A 83 -6.75 21.91 -0.27
C GLU A 83 -5.50 21.41 -0.99
N GLN A 84 -4.65 20.63 -0.31
CA GLN A 84 -3.45 20.04 -0.90
C GLN A 84 -3.79 19.03 -2.01
N VAL A 85 -4.80 18.20 -1.79
CA VAL A 85 -5.25 17.20 -2.75
C VAL A 85 -5.87 17.87 -3.99
N ASN A 86 -6.63 18.94 -3.85
CA ASN A 86 -7.32 19.60 -4.95
C ASN A 86 -6.49 20.69 -5.64
N ASN A 87 -5.28 20.95 -5.19
CA ASN A 87 -4.38 21.92 -5.82
C ASN A 87 -3.99 21.48 -7.24
N LYS A 88 -4.62 22.09 -8.24
CA LYS A 88 -4.37 21.79 -9.67
C LYS A 88 -3.03 22.36 -10.17
N PHE A 89 -2.50 23.37 -9.51
CA PHE A 89 -1.22 23.99 -9.90
C PHE A 89 -0.01 23.10 -9.60
N ASP A 90 -0.18 22.10 -8.70
CA ASP A 90 0.84 21.12 -8.35
C ASP A 90 0.74 19.83 -9.19
N LEU A 91 -0.09 19.78 -10.22
CA LEU A 91 -0.18 18.63 -11.12
C LEU A 91 0.63 18.88 -12.38
N SER A 92 1.52 17.93 -12.71
CA SER A 92 2.27 17.91 -13.96
C SER A 92 1.38 17.47 -15.11
N GLU A 93 1.64 18.01 -16.30
CA GLU A 93 1.03 17.59 -17.56
C GLU A 93 1.77 16.42 -18.22
N LEU A 94 2.76 15.83 -17.53
CA LEU A 94 3.49 14.68 -18.03
C LEU A 94 2.56 13.50 -18.28
N GLU A 95 2.50 13.06 -19.52
CA GLU A 95 1.77 11.86 -19.92
C GLU A 95 2.54 10.61 -19.48
N ILE A 96 1.81 9.62 -18.93
CA ILE A 96 2.35 8.35 -18.45
C ILE A 96 1.47 7.22 -19.00
N ASP A 97 1.98 6.48 -19.96
CA ASP A 97 1.20 5.48 -20.71
C ASP A 97 0.93 4.18 -19.98
N CYS A 98 1.72 3.89 -18.95
CA CYS A 98 1.65 2.60 -18.23
C CYS A 98 0.68 2.62 -17.04
N VAL A 99 0.05 3.76 -16.72
CA VAL A 99 -0.88 3.90 -15.61
C VAL A 99 -2.09 4.76 -15.99
N TYR A 100 -3.19 4.59 -15.28
CA TYR A 100 -4.39 5.41 -15.44
C TYR A 100 -5.05 5.74 -14.11
N VAL A 101 -5.93 6.72 -14.09
CA VAL A 101 -6.67 7.16 -12.91
C VAL A 101 -8.14 6.73 -13.04
N ALA A 102 -8.64 6.03 -12.01
CA ALA A 102 -10.03 5.59 -11.93
C ALA A 102 -10.59 5.76 -10.50
N ASP A 103 -11.87 5.44 -10.30
CA ASP A 103 -12.48 5.43 -8.97
C ASP A 103 -11.84 4.32 -8.12
N SER A 104 -11.41 4.68 -6.92
CA SER A 104 -10.76 3.76 -5.97
C SER A 104 -11.75 3.29 -4.91
N LYS A 105 -11.63 2.02 -4.54
CA LYS A 105 -12.32 1.46 -3.37
C LYS A 105 -11.72 1.94 -2.05
N ILE A 106 -10.47 2.43 -2.06
CA ILE A 106 -9.78 2.94 -0.88
C ILE A 106 -10.28 4.34 -0.55
N ASN A 107 -10.09 5.29 -1.48
CA ASN A 107 -10.57 6.66 -1.32
C ASN A 107 -10.56 7.42 -2.67
N GLY A 108 -11.68 8.03 -3.04
CA GLY A 108 -11.82 8.92 -4.19
C GLY A 108 -11.30 8.33 -5.50
N LYS A 109 -10.20 8.88 -6.02
CA LYS A 109 -9.50 8.38 -7.21
C LYS A 109 -8.24 7.63 -6.80
N GLY A 110 -7.90 6.58 -7.55
CA GLY A 110 -6.69 5.78 -7.42
C GLY A 110 -5.88 5.73 -8.71
N LEU A 111 -4.63 5.31 -8.61
CA LEU A 111 -3.75 5.04 -9.73
C LEU A 111 -3.77 3.53 -10.03
N PHE A 112 -4.03 3.16 -11.26
CA PHE A 112 -4.15 1.76 -11.70
C PHE A 112 -3.16 1.44 -12.80
N SER A 113 -2.81 0.16 -12.90
CA SER A 113 -1.88 -0.34 -13.91
C SER A 113 -2.56 -0.65 -15.24
N TYR A 114 -1.93 -0.26 -16.37
CA TYR A 114 -2.31 -0.70 -17.71
C TYR A 114 -1.64 -2.00 -18.15
N ARG A 115 -0.68 -2.52 -17.39
CA ARG A 115 0.05 -3.76 -17.69
C ARG A 115 0.53 -4.44 -16.41
N ASP A 116 1.04 -5.65 -16.55
CA ASP A 116 1.73 -6.32 -15.45
C ASP A 116 3.09 -5.68 -15.17
N PHE A 117 3.47 -5.65 -13.89
CA PHE A 117 4.77 -5.23 -13.39
C PHE A 117 5.34 -6.32 -12.48
N ASP A 118 6.62 -6.57 -12.60
CA ASP A 118 7.36 -7.42 -11.67
C ASP A 118 7.62 -6.68 -10.33
N ALA A 119 8.02 -7.43 -9.30
CA ALA A 119 8.51 -6.82 -8.07
C ALA A 119 9.82 -6.06 -8.35
N ASP A 120 10.04 -4.97 -7.61
CA ASP A 120 11.22 -4.10 -7.72
C ASP A 120 11.34 -3.35 -9.07
N GLU A 121 10.30 -3.29 -9.86
CA GLU A 121 10.28 -2.56 -11.14
C GLU A 121 9.95 -1.07 -10.93
N ILE A 122 10.66 -0.20 -11.65
CA ILE A 122 10.34 1.23 -11.73
C ILE A 122 9.16 1.42 -12.68
N VAL A 123 8.10 2.04 -12.18
CA VAL A 123 6.86 2.27 -12.93
C VAL A 123 6.96 3.57 -13.73
N CYS A 124 7.14 4.70 -13.02
CA CYS A 124 7.17 6.02 -13.62
C CYS A 124 7.65 7.08 -12.61
N LEU A 125 7.81 8.32 -13.09
CA LEU A 125 8.06 9.46 -12.23
C LEU A 125 6.85 9.75 -11.32
N ALA A 126 7.11 9.97 -10.04
CA ALA A 126 6.12 10.45 -9.07
C ALA A 126 6.10 11.99 -9.01
N ARG A 127 7.21 12.63 -9.37
CA ARG A 127 7.30 14.09 -9.51
C ARG A 127 8.03 14.45 -10.79
N ASP A 128 7.61 15.56 -11.37
CA ASP A 128 8.23 16.23 -12.50
C ASP A 128 8.63 17.63 -12.00
N GLY A 129 9.91 17.79 -11.66
CA GLY A 129 10.38 18.94 -10.91
C GLY A 129 9.62 19.14 -9.59
N ASN A 130 8.98 20.30 -9.44
CA ASN A 130 8.19 20.62 -8.23
C ASN A 130 6.75 20.15 -8.29
N LYS A 131 6.26 19.63 -9.43
CA LYS A 131 4.89 19.18 -9.61
C LYS A 131 4.75 17.68 -9.37
N ARG A 132 3.62 17.26 -8.84
CA ARG A 132 3.23 15.83 -8.75
C ARG A 132 2.76 15.37 -10.13
N THR A 133 3.20 14.19 -10.53
CA THR A 133 2.61 13.46 -11.68
C THR A 133 1.31 12.77 -11.26
N LEU A 134 0.68 12.02 -12.17
CA LEU A 134 -0.45 11.16 -11.83
C LEU A 134 -0.08 10.18 -10.71
N ALA A 135 1.12 9.59 -10.76
CA ALA A 135 1.62 8.69 -9.72
C ALA A 135 1.80 9.38 -8.37
N GLY A 136 2.39 10.58 -8.35
CA GLY A 136 2.57 11.33 -7.12
C GLY A 136 1.28 11.88 -6.50
N ARG A 137 0.20 11.92 -7.29
CA ARG A 137 -1.08 12.50 -6.85
C ARG A 137 -2.14 11.47 -6.48
N TYR A 138 -2.28 10.42 -7.27
CA TYR A 138 -3.41 9.51 -7.19
C TYR A 138 -3.08 8.14 -6.58
N THR A 139 -1.84 7.93 -6.13
CA THR A 139 -1.49 6.71 -5.41
C THR A 139 -2.00 6.79 -3.97
N ASN A 140 -2.95 5.93 -3.62
CA ASN A 140 -3.58 5.90 -2.32
C ASN A 140 -2.70 5.27 -1.24
N HIS A 141 -3.02 5.56 0.02
CA HIS A 141 -2.36 4.98 1.17
C HIS A 141 -2.86 3.57 1.47
N ALA A 142 -1.92 2.67 1.78
CA ALA A 142 -2.22 1.37 2.37
C ALA A 142 -1.24 1.05 3.51
N LEU A 143 -1.74 0.36 4.53
CA LEU A 143 -0.91 -0.16 5.63
C LEU A 143 0.08 -1.22 5.14
N GLN A 144 -0.30 -1.97 4.11
CA GLN A 144 0.53 -2.95 3.41
C GLN A 144 0.57 -2.56 1.93
N PRO A 145 1.43 -1.62 1.56
CA PRO A 145 1.49 -1.12 0.20
C PRO A 145 2.11 -2.15 -0.75
N ASN A 146 1.71 -2.10 -2.02
CA ASN A 146 2.31 -2.88 -3.09
C ASN A 146 3.39 -2.12 -3.87
N SER A 147 3.56 -0.83 -3.56
CA SER A 147 4.57 0.02 -4.19
C SER A 147 5.12 1.05 -3.19
N GLU A 148 6.17 1.74 -3.58
CA GLU A 148 6.82 2.80 -2.81
C GLU A 148 7.23 3.95 -3.72
N ILE A 149 7.37 5.15 -3.15
CA ILE A 149 8.01 6.27 -3.85
C ILE A 149 9.45 6.36 -3.36
N VAL A 150 10.39 6.21 -4.29
CA VAL A 150 11.82 6.21 -4.04
C VAL A 150 12.50 7.38 -4.75
N PHE A 151 13.64 7.81 -4.23
CA PHE A 151 14.47 8.83 -4.86
C PHE A 151 15.69 8.19 -5.48
N ILE A 152 15.72 8.11 -6.80
CA ILE A 152 16.78 7.46 -7.58
C ILE A 152 17.19 8.43 -8.70
N SER A 153 18.50 8.59 -8.91
CA SER A 153 19.06 9.43 -9.98
C SER A 153 18.51 10.86 -9.98
N ASP A 154 18.38 11.46 -8.79
CA ASP A 154 17.84 12.81 -8.55
C ASP A 154 16.35 12.99 -8.90
N GLU A 155 15.61 11.90 -9.01
CA GLU A 155 14.18 11.90 -9.33
C GLU A 155 13.37 11.09 -8.32
N TRP A 156 12.14 11.54 -8.06
CA TRP A 156 11.14 10.78 -7.30
C TRP A 156 10.38 9.85 -8.23
N GLN A 157 10.49 8.55 -8.01
CA GLN A 157 9.91 7.51 -8.86
C GLN A 157 9.00 6.58 -8.07
N LEU A 158 7.93 6.09 -8.72
CA LEU A 158 7.09 5.01 -8.21
C LEU A 158 7.74 3.68 -8.56
N LYS A 159 7.92 2.81 -7.56
CA LYS A 159 8.54 1.49 -7.68
C LYS A 159 7.64 0.45 -7.05
N THR A 160 7.53 -0.72 -7.66
CA THR A 160 6.77 -1.85 -7.11
C THR A 160 7.52 -2.54 -5.97
N LEU A 161 6.80 -2.98 -4.95
CA LEU A 161 7.30 -3.84 -3.85
C LEU A 161 6.95 -5.31 -4.06
N SER A 162 5.93 -5.57 -4.87
CA SER A 162 5.46 -6.91 -5.24
C SER A 162 4.94 -6.87 -6.66
N PRO A 163 4.77 -8.01 -7.34
CA PRO A 163 4.13 -8.03 -8.66
C PRO A 163 2.76 -7.35 -8.60
N ILE A 164 2.45 -6.54 -9.61
CA ILE A 164 1.17 -5.84 -9.80
C ILE A 164 0.64 -6.23 -11.16
N PHE A 165 -0.60 -6.69 -11.23
CA PHE A 165 -1.24 -7.10 -12.47
C PHE A 165 -2.02 -5.97 -13.12
N GLU A 166 -2.28 -6.07 -14.43
CA GLU A 166 -3.11 -5.13 -15.15
C GLU A 166 -4.46 -4.92 -14.44
N GLY A 167 -4.84 -3.65 -14.25
CA GLY A 167 -6.05 -3.25 -13.55
C GLY A 167 -5.94 -3.21 -12.02
N GLU A 168 -4.82 -3.58 -11.42
CA GLU A 168 -4.61 -3.43 -9.98
C GLU A 168 -4.25 -1.99 -9.60
N GLU A 169 -4.68 -1.58 -8.41
CA GLU A 169 -4.40 -0.26 -7.84
C GLU A 169 -3.02 -0.22 -7.19
N PHE A 170 -2.21 0.79 -7.55
CA PHE A 170 -0.97 1.09 -6.84
C PHE A 170 -1.26 1.74 -5.50
N THR A 171 -0.58 1.28 -4.45
CA THR A 171 -0.69 1.81 -3.10
C THR A 171 0.67 2.04 -2.47
N ILE A 172 0.80 3.08 -1.64
CA ILE A 172 2.05 3.46 -0.98
C ILE A 172 1.83 3.72 0.52
N SER A 173 2.92 3.74 1.28
CA SER A 173 2.89 4.20 2.67
C SER A 173 3.18 5.70 2.74
N TYR A 174 2.20 6.51 3.11
CA TYR A 174 2.41 7.96 3.30
C TYR A 174 3.40 8.25 4.43
N ARG A 175 3.48 7.38 5.45
CA ARG A 175 4.45 7.51 6.55
C ARG A 175 5.88 7.39 6.05
N ASP A 176 6.14 6.47 5.12
CA ASP A 176 7.49 6.21 4.62
C ASP A 176 7.95 7.32 3.66
N ILE A 177 7.03 7.91 2.90
CA ILE A 177 7.32 9.11 2.10
C ILE A 177 7.74 10.27 2.99
N LEU A 178 7.00 10.55 4.07
CA LEU A 178 7.38 11.62 5.01
C LEU A 178 8.74 11.37 5.66
N LYS A 179 9.02 10.14 6.08
CA LYS A 179 10.33 9.77 6.63
C LYS A 179 11.44 10.03 5.61
N SER A 180 11.27 9.60 4.38
CA SER A 180 12.24 9.80 3.30
C SER A 180 12.51 11.29 3.04
N ARG A 181 11.48 12.13 3.02
CA ARG A 181 11.59 13.58 2.85
C ARG A 181 12.26 14.26 4.05
N LEU A 182 11.94 13.84 5.28
CA LEU A 182 12.58 14.33 6.51
C LEU A 182 14.09 14.02 6.53
N ILE A 183 14.46 12.80 6.16
CA ILE A 183 15.87 12.36 6.10
C ILE A 183 16.64 13.20 5.09
N ARG A 184 16.04 13.59 3.99
CA ARG A 184 16.66 14.41 2.93
C ARG A 184 16.64 15.90 3.23
N GLY A 185 15.89 16.37 4.23
CA GLY A 185 15.75 17.80 4.52
C GLY A 185 14.80 18.54 3.56
N ASP A 186 14.04 17.84 2.73
CA ASP A 186 13.15 18.42 1.73
C ASP A 186 11.89 19.11 2.32
N LEU A 187 11.71 19.05 3.65
CA LEU A 187 10.60 19.69 4.36
C LEU A 187 10.94 21.07 4.94
N CYS A 188 12.15 21.56 4.75
CA CYS A 188 12.63 22.82 5.35
C CYS A 188 12.80 23.96 4.32
N GLN A 189 12.19 23.89 3.16
CA GLN A 189 12.19 24.97 2.18
C GLN A 189 10.76 25.53 2.02
N GLU A 190 10.38 26.42 2.94
CA GLU A 190 9.41 27.48 2.72
C GLU A 190 10.10 28.80 2.49
#